data_2954d4ee0459d02fa6fa50cb9239c32e
#
_entry.id   2954d4ee0459d02fa6fa50cb9239c32e
#
_cell.length_a   1.000
_cell.length_b   1.000
_cell.length_c   1.000
_cell.angle_alpha   90.00
_cell.angle_beta   90.00
_cell.angle_gamma   90.00
#
_symmetry.space_group_name_H-M   'P 1'
#
loop_
_entity.id
_entity.type
_entity.pdbx_description
1 polymer ?
#
loop_
_entity_poly.entity_id
_entity_poly.type
_entity_poly.pdbx_seq_one_letter_code
_entity_poly.pdbx_strand_id
1 'polypeptide(L)'
;VSAELEHIWSRVQRELALSVDELTYRIWLAPLKPCELNGTQLLIEAPSQACGWLRDRFGRLLDASAASVLGPGATVELARLAHDAQDARATCSRSDRTRARRSAEPRKATLTPSQRSDRSRAPQTTTVAREPLANPKLTFDQFVIGDCNRLAHAAALAVAELPAHAYNPLFICGPPGVGKTHLLSSIATLLQTHNPGLTVRCTTGESFTNAFLDSLAGGSTESFKTRFRDVDVLLLDDVQFLERKTKTEEEFFHTFNTLHDGGRQIVLTSDRPPRDLQALEDRLRERFSAGLVADIQPPELATRLAILHKRAHHDGVRVDDEAIRAIAERIADNVRSLEGALIRVVAFSSLTGRPLDGALAREVLDTLYPRDAAARAKRCTASEIQS
;
A
#
# COMPACT_ATOMS: atom_id res chain seq x y z
N VAL A 1 -3.51 10.82 -35.57
CA VAL A 1 -2.11 10.92 -35.13
C VAL A 1 -1.24 10.69 -36.37
N SER A 2 -0.27 11.58 -36.68
CA SER A 2 0.56 11.40 -37.87
C SER A 2 1.53 10.23 -37.65
N ALA A 3 1.83 9.47 -38.70
CA ALA A 3 2.76 8.35 -38.67
C ALA A 3 4.17 8.76 -38.11
N GLU A 4 4.53 10.00 -38.31
CA GLU A 4 5.76 10.61 -37.82
C GLU A 4 5.76 10.77 -36.28
N LEU A 5 4.62 11.20 -35.71
CA LEU A 5 4.46 11.33 -34.27
C LEU A 5 4.51 9.97 -33.58
N GLU A 6 3.90 8.93 -34.13
CA GLU A 6 3.99 7.56 -33.62
C GLU A 6 5.41 7.00 -33.66
N HIS A 7 6.14 7.31 -34.73
CA HIS A 7 7.55 6.90 -34.84
C HIS A 7 8.43 7.57 -33.77
N ILE A 8 8.24 8.89 -33.58
CA ILE A 8 8.95 9.64 -32.53
C ILE A 8 8.61 9.08 -31.16
N TRP A 9 7.32 8.87 -30.89
CA TRP A 9 6.86 8.33 -29.60
C TRP A 9 7.42 6.94 -29.34
N SER A 10 7.45 6.06 -30.32
CA SER A 10 8.05 4.73 -30.18
C SER A 10 9.55 4.77 -29.80
N ARG A 11 10.28 5.79 -30.26
CA ARG A 11 11.68 6.00 -29.86
C ARG A 11 11.77 6.49 -28.41
N VAL A 12 10.93 7.46 -28.01
CA VAL A 12 10.86 7.97 -26.63
C VAL A 12 10.48 6.85 -25.69
N GLN A 13 9.49 6.01 -26.03
CA GLN A 13 9.10 4.86 -25.23
C GLN A 13 10.24 3.86 -25.02
N ARG A 14 11.09 3.66 -26.03
CA ARG A 14 12.25 2.77 -25.92
C ARG A 14 13.29 3.31 -24.93
N GLU A 15 13.55 4.61 -24.95
CA GLU A 15 14.44 5.27 -23.97
C GLU A 15 13.86 5.20 -22.55
N LEU A 16 12.55 5.41 -22.41
CA LEU A 16 11.85 5.28 -21.13
C LEU A 16 11.95 3.85 -20.60
N ALA A 17 11.77 2.84 -21.46
CA ALA A 17 11.87 1.43 -21.06
C ALA A 17 13.27 1.02 -20.59
N LEU A 18 14.32 1.69 -21.08
CA LEU A 18 15.70 1.47 -20.63
C LEU A 18 16.03 2.18 -19.31
N SER A 19 15.24 3.20 -18.95
CA SER A 19 15.53 4.10 -17.83
C SER A 19 14.79 3.75 -16.54
N VAL A 20 13.78 2.88 -16.63
CA VAL A 20 12.98 2.40 -15.48
C VAL A 20 12.88 0.88 -15.50
N ASP A 21 12.49 0.27 -14.37
CA ASP A 21 12.21 -1.15 -14.33
C ASP A 21 10.99 -1.51 -15.21
N GLU A 22 10.96 -2.75 -15.70
CA GLU A 22 9.96 -3.22 -16.67
C GLU A 22 8.51 -3.05 -16.15
N LEU A 23 8.32 -3.18 -14.84
CA LEU A 23 7.01 -3.09 -14.23
C LEU A 23 6.51 -1.64 -14.18
N THR A 24 7.35 -0.72 -13.74
CA THR A 24 7.07 0.73 -13.74
C THR A 24 6.77 1.21 -15.16
N TYR A 25 7.54 0.75 -16.16
CA TYR A 25 7.27 1.08 -17.54
C TYR A 25 5.89 0.59 -18.00
N ARG A 26 5.58 -0.69 -17.78
CA ARG A 26 4.30 -1.28 -18.24
C ARG A 26 3.06 -0.65 -17.60
N ILE A 27 3.15 -0.27 -16.34
CA ILE A 27 2.01 0.27 -15.59
C ILE A 27 1.80 1.75 -15.90
N TRP A 28 2.87 2.54 -15.95
CA TRP A 28 2.76 4.00 -15.92
C TRP A 28 3.10 4.69 -17.24
N LEU A 29 4.06 4.18 -18.00
CA LEU A 29 4.60 4.84 -19.17
C LEU A 29 4.12 4.22 -20.48
N ALA A 30 3.94 2.90 -20.53
CA ALA A 30 3.45 2.22 -21.73
C ALA A 30 2.01 2.63 -22.12
N PRO A 31 1.07 2.89 -21.18
CA PRO A 31 -0.29 3.32 -21.53
C PRO A 31 -0.41 4.74 -22.07
N LEU A 32 0.64 5.57 -21.92
CA LEU A 32 0.65 6.95 -22.40
C LEU A 32 0.60 7.00 -23.93
N LYS A 33 -0.18 7.94 -24.47
CA LYS A 33 -0.37 8.11 -25.92
C LYS A 33 0.07 9.49 -26.36
N PRO A 34 0.75 9.62 -27.51
CA PRO A 34 1.10 10.92 -28.04
C PRO A 34 -0.13 11.58 -28.67
N CYS A 35 -0.36 12.86 -28.38
CA CYS A 35 -1.45 13.66 -28.94
C CYS A 35 -0.95 14.55 -30.06
N GLU A 36 0.07 15.33 -29.79
CA GLU A 36 0.55 16.38 -30.68
C GLU A 36 2.05 16.66 -30.46
N LEU A 37 2.71 17.13 -31.51
CA LEU A 37 4.09 17.61 -31.45
C LEU A 37 4.13 19.07 -31.94
N ASN A 38 4.40 19.99 -31.04
CA ASN A 38 4.52 21.42 -31.31
C ASN A 38 5.99 21.85 -31.22
N GLY A 39 6.70 21.78 -32.36
CA GLY A 39 8.14 22.05 -32.41
C GLY A 39 8.92 21.04 -31.60
N THR A 40 9.44 21.44 -30.42
CA THR A 40 10.18 20.58 -29.48
C THR A 40 9.33 20.15 -28.28
N GLN A 41 8.05 20.55 -28.24
CA GLN A 41 7.13 20.18 -27.15
C GLN A 41 6.24 19.02 -27.57
N LEU A 42 6.37 17.88 -26.88
CA LEU A 42 5.58 16.68 -27.10
C LEU A 42 4.40 16.65 -26.11
N LEU A 43 3.18 16.72 -26.63
CA LEU A 43 1.96 16.60 -25.85
C LEU A 43 1.55 15.12 -25.77
N ILE A 44 1.40 14.63 -24.54
CA ILE A 44 1.08 13.23 -24.23
C ILE A 44 -0.23 13.15 -23.46
N GLU A 45 -1.12 12.29 -23.88
CA GLU A 45 -2.38 12.02 -23.19
C GLU A 45 -2.17 11.10 -21.99
N ALA A 46 -2.67 11.54 -20.83
CA ALA A 46 -2.64 10.78 -19.60
C ALA A 46 -4.00 10.88 -18.88
N PRO A 47 -4.36 9.91 -18.00
CA PRO A 47 -5.56 10.01 -17.17
C PRO A 47 -5.54 11.31 -16.35
N SER A 48 -6.67 12.05 -16.36
CA SER A 48 -6.76 13.41 -15.78
C SER A 48 -6.28 13.48 -14.33
N GLN A 49 -6.51 12.42 -13.56
CA GLN A 49 -6.15 12.31 -12.16
C GLN A 49 -4.68 11.93 -11.94
N ALA A 50 -4.02 11.34 -12.96
CA ALA A 50 -2.62 10.94 -12.90
C ALA A 50 -1.64 11.99 -13.45
N CYS A 51 -2.12 13.01 -14.19
CA CYS A 51 -1.26 14.01 -14.86
C CYS A 51 -0.30 14.72 -13.88
N GLY A 52 -0.80 15.16 -12.72
CA GLY A 52 0.03 15.83 -11.71
C GLY A 52 1.12 14.92 -11.18
N TRP A 53 0.74 13.73 -10.75
CA TRP A 53 1.65 12.74 -10.21
C TRP A 53 2.68 12.24 -11.24
N LEU A 54 2.25 11.95 -12.48
CA LEU A 54 3.16 11.56 -13.56
C LEU A 54 4.19 12.66 -13.84
N ARG A 55 3.78 13.93 -13.77
CA ARG A 55 4.66 15.07 -13.94
C ARG A 55 5.69 15.16 -12.82
N ASP A 56 5.26 15.02 -11.58
CA ASP A 56 6.13 15.11 -10.40
C ASP A 56 7.12 13.94 -10.33
N ARG A 57 6.66 12.73 -10.65
CA ARG A 57 7.45 11.51 -10.55
C ARG A 57 8.36 11.27 -11.75
N PHE A 58 7.83 11.41 -12.96
CA PHE A 58 8.50 11.06 -14.21
C PHE A 58 8.78 12.25 -15.11
N GLY A 59 8.41 13.48 -14.74
CA GLY A 59 8.55 14.66 -15.59
C GLY A 59 9.98 14.85 -16.10
N ARG A 60 10.99 14.77 -15.22
CA ARG A 60 12.40 14.87 -15.60
C ARG A 60 12.84 13.74 -16.54
N LEU A 61 12.34 12.55 -16.33
CA LEU A 61 12.65 11.38 -17.14
C LEU A 61 11.99 11.51 -18.53
N LEU A 62 10.73 11.93 -18.57
CA LEU A 62 9.99 12.20 -19.81
C LEU A 62 10.68 13.28 -20.63
N ASP A 63 11.06 14.39 -19.99
CA ASP A 63 11.78 15.48 -20.64
C ASP A 63 13.17 15.03 -21.15
N ALA A 64 13.93 14.25 -20.36
CA ALA A 64 15.22 13.71 -20.76
C ALA A 64 15.12 12.73 -21.94
N SER A 65 14.12 11.82 -21.91
CA SER A 65 13.88 10.87 -23.01
C SER A 65 13.37 11.56 -24.29
N ALA A 66 12.57 12.61 -24.16
CA ALA A 66 12.18 13.44 -25.29
C ALA A 66 13.38 14.21 -25.87
N ALA A 67 14.23 14.75 -25.02
CA ALA A 67 15.43 15.48 -25.43
C ALA A 67 16.45 14.57 -26.14
N SER A 68 16.57 13.30 -25.78
CA SER A 68 17.43 12.33 -26.46
C SER A 68 16.97 12.04 -27.90
N VAL A 69 15.67 12.15 -28.17
CA VAL A 69 15.05 11.82 -29.47
C VAL A 69 14.84 13.05 -30.36
N LEU A 70 14.40 14.17 -29.77
CA LEU A 70 14.01 15.40 -30.48
C LEU A 70 15.08 16.48 -30.44
N GLY A 71 16.11 16.33 -29.60
CA GLY A 71 17.19 17.29 -29.42
C GLY A 71 17.09 18.13 -28.13
N PRO A 72 18.17 18.83 -27.78
CA PRO A 72 18.25 19.59 -26.53
C PRO A 72 17.17 20.68 -26.46
N GLY A 73 16.47 20.74 -25.35
CA GLY A 73 15.36 21.66 -25.10
C GLY A 73 13.97 21.07 -25.38
N ALA A 74 13.88 19.82 -25.79
CA ALA A 74 12.58 19.15 -25.90
C ALA A 74 11.97 18.91 -24.51
N THR A 75 10.66 19.15 -24.41
CA THR A 75 9.87 18.98 -23.18
C THR A 75 8.62 18.17 -23.46
N VAL A 76 8.11 17.50 -22.42
CA VAL A 76 6.88 16.75 -22.46
C VAL A 76 5.80 17.48 -21.66
N GLU A 77 4.64 17.69 -22.25
CA GLU A 77 3.46 18.18 -21.57
C GLU A 77 2.39 17.09 -21.47
N LEU A 78 1.78 16.92 -20.29
CA LEU A 78 0.74 15.94 -20.06
C LEU A 78 -0.64 16.59 -20.23
N ALA A 79 -1.40 16.14 -21.22
CA ALA A 79 -2.77 16.56 -21.46
C ALA A 79 -3.77 15.58 -20.82
N ARG A 80 -4.92 16.12 -20.40
CA ARG A 80 -6.00 15.30 -19.83
C ARG A 80 -6.76 14.57 -20.93
N LEU A 81 -7.10 13.29 -20.70
CA LEU A 81 -7.96 12.51 -21.59
C LEU A 81 -9.30 13.23 -21.86
N ALA A 82 -9.63 13.38 -23.13
CA ALA A 82 -10.81 14.15 -23.58
C ALA A 82 -12.17 13.51 -23.20
N HIS A 83 -12.19 12.29 -22.67
CA HIS A 83 -13.43 11.61 -22.25
C HIS A 83 -14.12 12.25 -21.04
N ASP A 84 -13.38 12.94 -20.19
CA ASP A 84 -13.95 13.67 -19.03
C ASP A 84 -14.56 15.04 -19.41
N ALA A 85 -14.40 15.49 -20.66
CA ALA A 85 -14.89 16.78 -21.12
C ALA A 85 -16.40 16.80 -21.48
N GLN A 86 -17.06 15.64 -21.59
CA GLN A 86 -18.49 15.58 -21.89
C GLN A 86 -19.35 15.79 -20.65
N ASP A 87 -18.91 15.41 -19.46
CA ASP A 87 -19.66 15.64 -18.21
C ASP A 87 -19.52 17.10 -17.70
N ALA A 88 -18.40 17.77 -18.03
CA ALA A 88 -18.21 19.17 -17.65
C ALA A 88 -19.06 20.17 -18.50
N ARG A 89 -19.48 19.79 -19.71
CA ARG A 89 -20.36 20.63 -20.55
C ARG A 89 -21.84 20.54 -20.17
N ALA A 90 -22.24 19.48 -19.50
CA ALA A 90 -23.63 19.31 -19.02
C ALA A 90 -23.94 20.13 -17.76
N THR A 91 -22.93 20.51 -16.98
CA THR A 91 -23.09 21.33 -15.76
C THR A 91 -22.95 22.84 -16.00
N CYS A 92 -22.31 23.26 -17.11
CA CYS A 92 -22.08 24.69 -17.39
C CYS A 92 -23.25 25.37 -18.15
N SER A 93 -24.24 24.62 -18.67
CA SER A 93 -25.36 25.20 -19.43
C SER A 93 -26.60 25.56 -18.58
N ARG A 94 -26.53 25.41 -17.24
CA ARG A 94 -27.66 25.72 -16.33
C ARG A 94 -27.49 26.96 -15.45
N SER A 95 -26.37 27.69 -15.53
CA SER A 95 -26.13 28.85 -14.66
C SER A 95 -26.26 30.23 -15.31
N ASP A 96 -26.65 30.34 -16.62
CA ASP A 96 -26.70 31.62 -17.33
C ASP A 96 -28.10 32.08 -17.73
N ARG A 97 -29.11 31.84 -16.89
CA ARG A 97 -30.41 32.48 -17.07
C ARG A 97 -31.04 32.87 -15.73
N THR A 98 -30.45 33.82 -15.03
CA THR A 98 -31.16 34.73 -14.09
C THR A 98 -30.23 35.83 -13.59
N ARG A 99 -29.99 36.83 -14.42
CA ARG A 99 -29.46 38.11 -13.96
C ARG A 99 -30.20 39.24 -14.64
N ALA A 100 -31.35 39.57 -14.13
CA ALA A 100 -31.94 40.91 -14.36
C ALA A 100 -32.92 41.29 -13.22
N ARG A 101 -32.65 42.46 -12.63
CA ARG A 101 -33.51 43.36 -11.85
C ARG A 101 -33.84 42.96 -10.41
N ARG A 102 -33.33 43.69 -9.40
CA ARG A 102 -33.86 44.98 -8.93
C ARG A 102 -33.03 45.50 -7.76
N SER A 103 -32.70 46.80 -7.89
CA SER A 103 -32.23 47.74 -6.89
C SER A 103 -33.29 48.02 -5.81
N ALA A 104 -32.88 48.18 -4.54
CA ALA A 104 -33.37 49.19 -3.61
C ALA A 104 -32.60 49.14 -2.26
N GLU A 105 -32.30 50.27 -1.78
CA GLU A 105 -31.48 50.67 -0.65
C GLU A 105 -32.16 50.63 0.75
N PRO A 106 -31.59 51.17 1.83
CA PRO A 106 -31.32 50.45 3.09
C PRO A 106 -32.19 50.96 4.27
N ARG A 107 -32.24 50.20 5.36
CA ARG A 107 -32.72 50.75 6.66
C ARG A 107 -31.78 50.36 7.81
N LYS A 108 -31.30 51.40 8.46
CA LYS A 108 -30.58 51.42 9.75
C LYS A 108 -31.57 51.09 10.91
N ALA A 109 -31.09 50.39 11.92
CA ALA A 109 -31.44 50.54 13.34
C ALA A 109 -30.41 49.81 14.21
N THR A 110 -29.59 50.52 14.84
CA THR A 110 -29.29 50.86 16.26
C THR A 110 -29.25 49.74 17.30
N LEU A 111 -28.03 49.46 17.77
CA LEU A 111 -27.46 49.36 19.14
C LEU A 111 -28.28 48.74 20.31
N THR A 112 -27.74 47.73 21.00
CA THR A 112 -26.99 47.88 22.26
C THR A 112 -26.35 46.57 22.73
N PRO A 113 -25.32 46.57 23.58
CA PRO A 113 -24.37 45.47 23.79
C PRO A 113 -24.67 44.66 25.04
N SER A 114 -24.37 43.37 24.99
CA SER A 114 -24.25 42.54 26.19
C SER A 114 -23.02 41.68 26.09
N GLN A 115 -22.09 41.98 26.99
CA GLN A 115 -20.87 41.25 27.24
C GLN A 115 -21.14 39.80 27.65
N ARG A 116 -20.44 38.85 27.05
CA ARG A 116 -19.92 37.65 27.74
C ARG A 116 -18.84 36.97 26.92
N SER A 117 -17.64 37.08 27.46
CA SER A 117 -16.50 36.18 27.43
C SER A 117 -16.38 35.19 26.27
N ASP A 118 -15.69 35.61 25.24
CA ASP A 118 -15.16 34.75 24.19
C ASP A 118 -13.85 34.12 24.67
N ARG A 119 -13.92 32.85 25.06
CA ARG A 119 -12.73 32.02 25.22
C ARG A 119 -12.37 31.53 23.83
N SER A 120 -11.36 32.13 23.25
CA SER A 120 -10.66 31.68 22.06
C SER A 120 -10.30 30.19 22.17
N ARG A 121 -11.07 29.35 21.50
CA ARG A 121 -10.72 27.94 21.28
C ARG A 121 -9.78 27.89 20.10
N ALA A 122 -8.48 27.82 20.39
CA ALA A 122 -7.45 27.49 19.40
C ALA A 122 -7.86 26.20 18.67
N PRO A 123 -7.60 26.06 17.35
CA PRO A 123 -7.83 24.80 16.65
C PRO A 123 -6.98 23.74 17.31
N GLN A 124 -7.63 22.82 18.01
CA GLN A 124 -6.98 21.60 18.47
C GLN A 124 -6.61 20.81 17.21
N THR A 125 -5.34 20.84 16.85
CA THR A 125 -4.71 19.84 15.99
C THR A 125 -4.99 18.49 16.65
N THR A 126 -5.97 17.78 16.13
CA THR A 126 -6.27 16.40 16.51
C THR A 126 -5.06 15.60 16.10
N THR A 127 -4.17 15.35 17.04
CA THR A 127 -3.10 14.36 16.91
C THR A 127 -3.81 13.04 16.69
N VAL A 128 -3.90 12.60 15.45
CA VAL A 128 -4.38 11.27 15.10
C VAL A 128 -3.49 10.30 15.84
N ALA A 129 -4.05 9.60 16.81
CA ALA A 129 -3.34 8.55 17.53
C ALA A 129 -2.79 7.58 16.46
N ARG A 130 -1.46 7.53 16.32
CA ARG A 130 -0.77 6.58 15.44
C ARG A 130 -1.15 5.18 15.91
N GLU A 131 -1.99 4.51 15.16
CA GLU A 131 -2.22 3.09 15.40
C GLU A 131 -0.94 2.29 15.10
N PRO A 132 -0.68 1.19 15.85
CA PRO A 132 0.63 0.52 15.88
C PRO A 132 1.08 -0.13 14.56
N LEU A 133 0.26 -0.16 13.52
CA LEU A 133 0.57 -0.79 12.23
C LEU A 133 1.46 0.06 11.31
N ALA A 134 1.47 1.37 11.43
CA ALA A 134 2.39 2.22 10.68
C ALA A 134 3.77 2.22 11.35
N ASN A 135 4.54 1.18 11.15
CA ASN A 135 5.92 1.11 11.62
C ASN A 135 6.82 1.84 10.59
N PRO A 136 7.46 2.97 10.97
CA PRO A 136 8.29 3.75 10.04
C PRO A 136 9.54 3.01 9.54
N LYS A 137 9.87 1.86 10.14
CA LYS A 137 10.96 0.99 9.67
C LYS A 137 10.52 0.04 8.56
N LEU A 138 9.20 -0.14 8.34
CA LEU A 138 8.66 -1.02 7.31
C LEU A 138 8.27 -0.17 6.10
N THR A 139 9.22 0.02 5.18
CA THR A 139 9.05 0.80 3.95
C THR A 139 9.25 -0.08 2.73
N PHE A 140 8.81 0.39 1.56
CA PHE A 140 9.08 -0.30 0.29
C PHE A 140 10.58 -0.48 0.04
N ASP A 141 11.40 0.52 0.41
CA ASP A 141 12.86 0.44 0.26
C ASP A 141 13.47 -0.67 1.11
N GLN A 142 12.86 -1.03 2.23
CA GLN A 142 13.33 -2.14 3.08
C GLN A 142 12.78 -3.50 2.64
N PHE A 143 11.75 -3.53 1.82
CA PHE A 143 11.20 -4.76 1.29
C PHE A 143 12.13 -5.38 0.23
N VAL A 144 12.34 -6.70 0.28
CA VAL A 144 13.14 -7.41 -0.73
C VAL A 144 12.21 -8.08 -1.72
N ILE A 145 12.35 -7.72 -2.99
CA ILE A 145 11.53 -8.24 -4.08
C ILE A 145 12.15 -9.54 -4.61
N GLY A 146 11.33 -10.58 -4.72
CA GLY A 146 11.64 -11.84 -5.38
C GLY A 146 10.45 -12.29 -6.21
N ASP A 147 10.57 -13.43 -6.90
CA ASP A 147 9.45 -13.94 -7.71
C ASP A 147 8.25 -14.31 -6.84
N CYS A 148 8.49 -14.73 -5.60
CA CYS A 148 7.47 -15.10 -4.61
C CYS A 148 6.55 -13.96 -4.16
N ASN A 149 6.92 -12.68 -4.36
CA ASN A 149 6.20 -11.52 -3.84
C ASN A 149 6.09 -10.34 -4.81
N ARG A 150 6.60 -10.49 -6.04
CA ARG A 150 6.67 -9.41 -7.04
C ARG A 150 5.31 -8.80 -7.35
N LEU A 151 4.29 -9.65 -7.56
CA LEU A 151 2.94 -9.17 -7.84
C LEU A 151 2.36 -8.37 -6.67
N ALA A 152 2.49 -8.89 -5.44
CA ALA A 152 1.98 -8.23 -4.25
C ALA A 152 2.68 -6.89 -3.99
N HIS A 153 4.02 -6.85 -4.17
CA HIS A 153 4.79 -5.60 -4.06
C HIS A 153 4.35 -4.57 -5.09
N ALA A 154 4.24 -4.96 -6.37
CA ALA A 154 3.84 -4.07 -7.44
C ALA A 154 2.42 -3.52 -7.24
N ALA A 155 1.48 -4.38 -6.85
CA ALA A 155 0.11 -3.97 -6.56
C ALA A 155 0.04 -3.02 -5.35
N ALA A 156 0.79 -3.30 -4.29
CA ALA A 156 0.87 -2.45 -3.11
C ALA A 156 1.45 -1.06 -3.45
N LEU A 157 2.50 -1.01 -4.27
CA LEU A 157 3.10 0.24 -4.72
C LEU A 157 2.10 1.04 -5.58
N ALA A 158 1.44 0.40 -6.55
CA ALA A 158 0.44 1.04 -7.40
C ALA A 158 -0.72 1.64 -6.59
N VAL A 159 -1.21 0.93 -5.57
CA VAL A 159 -2.26 1.42 -4.66
C VAL A 159 -1.76 2.59 -3.80
N ALA A 160 -0.51 2.55 -3.34
CA ALA A 160 0.07 3.63 -2.55
C ALA A 160 0.31 4.90 -3.38
N GLU A 161 0.60 4.76 -4.67
CA GLU A 161 0.81 5.87 -5.59
C GLU A 161 -0.51 6.46 -6.10
N LEU A 162 -1.52 5.62 -6.39
CA LEU A 162 -2.85 6.03 -6.90
C LEU A 162 -3.97 5.31 -6.16
N PRO A 163 -4.32 5.73 -4.94
CA PRO A 163 -5.40 5.13 -4.17
C PRO A 163 -6.73 5.17 -4.93
N ALA A 164 -7.50 4.10 -4.81
CA ALA A 164 -8.82 3.88 -5.42
C ALA A 164 -8.85 3.76 -6.96
N HIS A 165 -7.72 3.92 -7.65
CA HIS A 165 -7.67 3.87 -9.12
C HIS A 165 -7.04 2.59 -9.67
N ALA A 166 -6.04 2.01 -8.99
CA ALA A 166 -5.34 0.85 -9.51
C ALA A 166 -6.11 -0.45 -9.23
N TYR A 167 -6.25 -0.81 -7.97
CA TYR A 167 -6.89 -2.05 -7.52
C TYR A 167 -7.69 -1.79 -6.25
N ASN A 168 -9.01 -1.97 -6.31
CA ASN A 168 -9.88 -1.74 -5.14
C ASN A 168 -11.00 -2.79 -5.06
N PRO A 169 -11.01 -3.67 -4.04
CA PRO A 169 -9.99 -3.79 -3.01
C PRO A 169 -8.68 -4.42 -3.52
N LEU A 170 -7.57 -4.17 -2.82
CA LEU A 170 -6.36 -4.97 -2.91
C LEU A 170 -6.36 -5.97 -1.76
N PHE A 171 -6.31 -7.27 -2.07
CA PHE A 171 -6.26 -8.35 -1.10
C PHE A 171 -4.91 -9.05 -1.18
N ILE A 172 -4.09 -8.94 -0.13
CA ILE A 172 -2.77 -9.54 -0.05
C ILE A 172 -2.86 -10.78 0.85
N CYS A 173 -2.61 -11.96 0.31
CA CYS A 173 -2.66 -13.20 1.07
C CYS A 173 -1.32 -13.94 1.08
N GLY A 174 -1.19 -14.89 1.99
CA GLY A 174 0.00 -15.74 2.10
C GLY A 174 0.28 -16.19 3.54
N PRO A 175 1.15 -17.18 3.74
CA PRO A 175 1.44 -17.75 5.06
C PRO A 175 1.87 -16.69 6.09
N PRO A 176 1.80 -16.99 7.39
CA PRO A 176 2.30 -16.08 8.42
C PRO A 176 3.80 -15.78 8.24
N GLY A 177 4.18 -14.51 8.42
CA GLY A 177 5.58 -14.09 8.43
C GLY A 177 6.25 -13.92 7.06
N VAL A 178 5.50 -13.87 5.94
CA VAL A 178 6.04 -13.64 4.59
C VAL A 178 6.17 -12.16 4.19
N GLY A 179 5.69 -11.22 5.02
CA GLY A 179 5.83 -9.78 4.78
C GLY A 179 4.54 -9.03 4.45
N LYS A 180 3.34 -9.60 4.65
CA LYS A 180 2.04 -8.92 4.41
C LYS A 180 1.91 -7.60 5.17
N THR A 181 2.12 -7.64 6.48
CA THR A 181 2.10 -6.45 7.35
C THR A 181 3.17 -5.43 6.94
N HIS A 182 4.32 -5.88 6.40
CA HIS A 182 5.35 -5.00 5.87
C HIS A 182 4.84 -4.20 4.68
N LEU A 183 4.22 -4.86 3.70
CA LEU A 183 3.62 -4.17 2.55
C LEU A 183 2.51 -3.22 2.97
N LEU A 184 1.65 -3.63 3.90
CA LEU A 184 0.58 -2.78 4.44
C LEU A 184 1.14 -1.51 5.11
N SER A 185 2.18 -1.66 5.94
CA SER A 185 2.88 -0.54 6.57
C SER A 185 3.60 0.35 5.55
N SER A 186 4.18 -0.26 4.50
CA SER A 186 4.82 0.49 3.42
C SER A 186 3.83 1.37 2.66
N ILE A 187 2.63 0.85 2.36
CA ILE A 187 1.53 1.63 1.76
C ILE A 187 1.19 2.82 2.67
N ALA A 188 0.97 2.58 3.97
CA ALA A 188 0.63 3.63 4.91
C ALA A 188 1.70 4.73 4.98
N THR A 189 2.96 4.33 5.05
CA THR A 189 4.11 5.25 5.13
C THR A 189 4.23 6.09 3.85
N LEU A 190 4.09 5.46 2.68
CA LEU A 190 4.18 6.17 1.40
C LEU A 190 3.03 7.17 1.23
N LEU A 191 1.79 6.76 1.54
CA LEU A 191 0.62 7.63 1.50
C LEU A 191 0.76 8.84 2.42
N GLN A 192 1.19 8.64 3.67
CA GLN A 192 1.39 9.73 4.63
C GLN A 192 2.48 10.70 4.21
N THR A 193 3.52 10.22 3.50
CA THR A 193 4.64 11.03 3.06
C THR A 193 4.28 11.87 1.82
N HIS A 194 3.59 11.28 0.85
CA HIS A 194 3.31 11.93 -0.43
C HIS A 194 1.96 12.63 -0.47
N ASN A 195 0.98 12.16 0.30
CA ASN A 195 -0.38 12.69 0.33
C ASN A 195 -0.85 12.96 1.78
N PRO A 196 -0.26 13.92 2.49
CA PRO A 196 -0.56 14.19 3.91
C PRO A 196 -2.00 14.66 4.16
N GLY A 197 -2.73 15.03 3.10
CA GLY A 197 -4.15 15.39 3.18
C GLY A 197 -5.10 14.20 3.20
N LEU A 198 -4.64 12.97 2.90
CA LEU A 198 -5.47 11.79 2.93
C LEU A 198 -5.60 11.23 4.36
N THR A 199 -6.83 10.88 4.72
CA THR A 199 -7.11 10.19 5.98
C THR A 199 -6.87 8.70 5.79
N VAL A 200 -5.73 8.20 6.29
CA VAL A 200 -5.35 6.78 6.23
C VAL A 200 -5.62 6.12 7.58
N ARG A 201 -6.42 5.07 7.58
CA ARG A 201 -6.71 4.26 8.76
C ARG A 201 -6.06 2.89 8.61
N CYS A 202 -5.11 2.58 9.52
CA CYS A 202 -4.53 1.25 9.65
C CYS A 202 -5.11 0.57 10.88
N THR A 203 -5.53 -0.69 10.77
CA THR A 203 -6.04 -1.48 11.89
C THR A 203 -5.89 -2.98 11.62
N THR A 204 -6.12 -3.81 12.64
CA THR A 204 -6.23 -5.27 12.48
C THR A 204 -7.69 -5.71 12.55
N GLY A 205 -8.00 -6.89 12.01
CA GLY A 205 -9.33 -7.50 12.17
C GLY A 205 -9.74 -7.67 13.63
N GLU A 206 -8.77 -7.94 14.50
CA GLU A 206 -9.00 -8.01 15.95
C GLU A 206 -9.32 -6.64 16.57
N SER A 207 -8.50 -5.62 16.24
CA SER A 207 -8.71 -4.25 16.75
C SER A 207 -10.03 -3.65 16.24
N PHE A 208 -10.41 -3.93 14.99
CA PHE A 208 -11.72 -3.56 14.44
C PHE A 208 -12.86 -4.19 15.24
N THR A 209 -12.75 -5.50 15.51
CA THR A 209 -13.74 -6.24 16.33
C THR A 209 -13.89 -5.63 17.71
N ASN A 210 -12.76 -5.39 18.40
CA ASN A 210 -12.78 -4.84 19.76
C ASN A 210 -13.39 -3.43 19.77
N ALA A 211 -13.01 -2.56 18.84
CA ALA A 211 -13.58 -1.22 18.71
C ALA A 211 -15.10 -1.25 18.45
N PHE A 212 -15.59 -2.23 17.67
CA PHE A 212 -17.01 -2.42 17.43
C PHE A 212 -17.74 -2.87 18.70
N LEU A 213 -17.22 -3.87 19.43
CA LEU A 213 -17.78 -4.36 20.67
C LEU A 213 -17.84 -3.25 21.73
N ASP A 214 -16.77 -2.46 21.87
CA ASP A 214 -16.70 -1.32 22.78
C ASP A 214 -17.77 -0.26 22.43
N SER A 215 -17.99 -0.02 21.14
CA SER A 215 -19.02 0.92 20.68
C SER A 215 -20.45 0.46 21.02
N LEU A 216 -20.70 -0.86 20.95
CA LEU A 216 -21.98 -1.45 21.34
C LEU A 216 -22.19 -1.35 22.85
N ALA A 217 -21.16 -1.64 23.66
CA ALA A 217 -21.21 -1.54 25.12
C ALA A 217 -21.38 -0.09 25.60
N GLY A 218 -20.76 0.86 24.89
CA GLY A 218 -20.85 2.29 25.17
C GLY A 218 -22.14 2.96 24.66
N GLY A 219 -23.02 2.23 23.93
CA GLY A 219 -24.31 2.73 23.40
C GLY A 219 -24.18 3.76 22.27
N SER A 220 -23.00 3.97 21.72
CA SER A 220 -22.77 4.91 20.60
C SER A 220 -21.92 4.29 19.49
N THR A 221 -22.59 3.87 18.43
CA THR A 221 -21.92 3.35 17.22
C THR A 221 -21.51 4.45 16.23
N GLU A 222 -21.92 5.70 16.46
CA GLU A 222 -21.65 6.81 15.54
C GLU A 222 -20.17 7.15 15.49
N SER A 223 -19.49 7.22 16.63
CA SER A 223 -18.04 7.45 16.71
C SER A 223 -17.23 6.32 16.04
N PHE A 224 -17.71 5.09 16.12
CA PHE A 224 -17.12 3.95 15.42
C PHE A 224 -17.29 4.10 13.91
N LYS A 225 -18.49 4.43 13.43
CA LYS A 225 -18.75 4.64 12.00
C LYS A 225 -17.91 5.77 11.44
N THR A 226 -17.86 6.92 12.09
CA THR A 226 -16.99 8.04 11.70
C THR A 226 -15.52 7.61 11.65
N ARG A 227 -15.07 6.85 12.63
CA ARG A 227 -13.67 6.37 12.68
C ARG A 227 -13.27 5.48 11.51
N PHE A 228 -14.18 4.64 11.01
CA PHE A 228 -13.87 3.62 9.99
C PHE A 228 -14.50 3.89 8.62
N ARG A 229 -15.53 4.75 8.52
CA ARG A 229 -16.20 5.04 7.24
C ARG A 229 -15.84 6.41 6.65
N ASP A 230 -15.37 7.37 7.50
CA ASP A 230 -14.95 8.70 7.04
C ASP A 230 -13.45 8.76 6.81
N VAL A 231 -12.92 7.78 6.06
CA VAL A 231 -11.50 7.68 5.71
C VAL A 231 -11.32 7.56 4.21
N ASP A 232 -10.19 8.03 3.70
CA ASP A 232 -9.86 7.92 2.27
C ASP A 232 -9.22 6.57 1.94
N VAL A 233 -8.49 5.99 2.90
CA VAL A 233 -7.83 4.69 2.75
C VAL A 233 -8.00 3.86 4.02
N LEU A 234 -8.57 2.66 3.88
CA LEU A 234 -8.65 1.67 4.93
C LEU A 234 -7.63 0.55 4.66
N LEU A 235 -6.71 0.35 5.59
CA LEU A 235 -5.72 -0.72 5.61
C LEU A 235 -6.06 -1.66 6.77
N LEU A 236 -6.50 -2.87 6.47
CA LEU A 236 -6.92 -3.86 7.47
C LEU A 236 -6.03 -5.09 7.40
N ASP A 237 -5.25 -5.31 8.46
CA ASP A 237 -4.39 -6.49 8.59
C ASP A 237 -5.15 -7.67 9.20
N ASP A 238 -4.84 -8.87 8.72
CA ASP A 238 -5.33 -10.12 9.27
C ASP A 238 -6.86 -10.24 9.36
N VAL A 239 -7.55 -10.10 8.20
CA VAL A 239 -9.03 -10.17 8.11
C VAL A 239 -9.61 -11.51 8.58
N GLN A 240 -8.83 -12.60 8.62
CA GLN A 240 -9.27 -13.90 9.14
C GLN A 240 -9.75 -13.83 10.59
N PHE A 241 -9.35 -12.81 11.37
CA PHE A 241 -9.85 -12.60 12.73
C PHE A 241 -11.30 -12.09 12.79
N LEU A 242 -11.91 -11.74 11.65
CA LEU A 242 -13.35 -11.46 11.57
C LEU A 242 -14.18 -12.75 11.56
N GLU A 243 -13.63 -13.88 11.11
CA GLU A 243 -14.34 -15.16 10.98
C GLU A 243 -15.09 -15.55 12.26
N ARG A 244 -16.30 -16.12 12.10
CA ARG A 244 -17.20 -16.59 13.17
C ARG A 244 -17.72 -15.50 14.12
N LYS A 245 -17.67 -14.24 13.72
CA LYS A 245 -18.15 -13.11 14.49
C LYS A 245 -19.26 -12.39 13.72
N THR A 246 -20.40 -13.04 13.55
CA THR A 246 -21.50 -12.63 12.66
C THR A 246 -21.84 -11.14 12.73
N LYS A 247 -21.98 -10.56 13.94
CA LYS A 247 -22.26 -9.12 14.07
C LYS A 247 -21.12 -8.23 13.58
N THR A 248 -19.90 -8.65 13.79
CA THR A 248 -18.70 -7.90 13.31
C THR A 248 -18.54 -8.07 11.80
N GLU A 249 -18.84 -9.24 11.25
CA GLU A 249 -18.84 -9.48 9.81
C GLU A 249 -19.87 -8.61 9.12
N GLU A 250 -21.07 -8.51 9.67
CA GLU A 250 -22.16 -7.64 9.16
C GLU A 250 -21.74 -6.16 9.20
N GLU A 251 -21.19 -5.67 10.31
CA GLU A 251 -20.73 -4.29 10.43
C GLU A 251 -19.55 -4.01 9.48
N PHE A 252 -18.64 -4.97 9.32
CA PHE A 252 -17.54 -4.83 8.36
C PHE A 252 -18.05 -4.81 6.92
N PHE A 253 -19.04 -5.62 6.57
CA PHE A 253 -19.68 -5.59 5.26
C PHE A 253 -20.29 -4.22 4.94
N HIS A 254 -20.97 -3.60 5.90
CA HIS A 254 -21.51 -2.24 5.74
C HIS A 254 -20.40 -1.19 5.61
N THR A 255 -19.33 -1.32 6.38
CA THR A 255 -18.15 -0.43 6.31
C THR A 255 -17.46 -0.56 4.96
N PHE A 256 -17.23 -1.80 4.49
CA PHE A 256 -16.67 -2.09 3.19
C PHE A 256 -17.47 -1.46 2.06
N ASN A 257 -18.79 -1.68 2.02
CA ASN A 257 -19.63 -1.11 0.97
C ASN A 257 -19.63 0.42 1.01
N THR A 258 -19.73 1.04 2.19
CA THR A 258 -19.68 2.50 2.31
C THR A 258 -18.39 3.09 1.72
N LEU A 259 -17.25 2.47 2.00
CA LEU A 259 -15.96 2.90 1.48
C LEU A 259 -15.83 2.63 -0.03
N HIS A 260 -16.16 1.42 -0.45
CA HIS A 260 -16.03 1.01 -1.85
C HIS A 260 -16.94 1.84 -2.77
N ASP A 261 -18.22 2.02 -2.40
CA ASP A 261 -19.18 2.80 -3.16
C ASP A 261 -18.85 4.30 -3.14
N GLY A 262 -18.18 4.77 -2.08
CA GLY A 262 -17.62 6.11 -1.96
C GLY A 262 -16.30 6.31 -2.74
N GLY A 263 -15.82 5.30 -3.49
CA GLY A 263 -14.54 5.38 -4.21
C GLY A 263 -13.32 5.50 -3.30
N ARG A 264 -13.40 4.96 -2.07
CA ARG A 264 -12.30 4.96 -1.10
C ARG A 264 -11.47 3.69 -1.24
N GLN A 265 -10.16 3.79 -1.03
CA GLN A 265 -9.26 2.65 -1.15
C GLN A 265 -9.39 1.69 0.02
N ILE A 266 -9.47 0.40 -0.29
CA ILE A 266 -9.46 -0.68 0.70
C ILE A 266 -8.29 -1.61 0.39
N VAL A 267 -7.46 -1.90 1.40
CA VAL A 267 -6.40 -2.91 1.34
C VAL A 267 -6.57 -3.87 2.50
N LEU A 268 -6.60 -5.15 2.19
CA LEU A 268 -6.84 -6.22 3.14
C LEU A 268 -5.67 -7.19 3.13
N THR A 269 -5.29 -7.75 4.28
CA THR A 269 -4.36 -8.86 4.33
C THR A 269 -4.98 -10.08 5.01
N SER A 270 -4.53 -11.28 4.64
CA SER A 270 -4.96 -12.54 5.23
C SER A 270 -3.86 -13.60 5.19
N ASP A 271 -3.97 -14.60 6.06
CA ASP A 271 -3.10 -15.79 6.05
C ASP A 271 -3.41 -16.74 4.88
N ARG A 272 -4.59 -16.58 4.22
CA ARG A 272 -5.08 -17.41 3.11
C ARG A 272 -5.95 -16.59 2.16
N PRO A 273 -6.15 -17.07 0.91
CA PRO A 273 -6.98 -16.37 -0.08
C PRO A 273 -8.47 -16.36 0.32
N PRO A 274 -9.28 -15.40 -0.23
CA PRO A 274 -10.70 -15.27 0.14
C PRO A 274 -11.51 -16.56 0.03
N ARG A 275 -11.26 -17.39 -0.99
CA ARG A 275 -11.95 -18.67 -1.20
C ARG A 275 -11.79 -19.66 -0.03
N ASP A 276 -10.68 -19.55 0.72
CA ASP A 276 -10.34 -20.45 1.83
C ASP A 276 -10.79 -19.89 3.21
N LEU A 277 -11.38 -18.70 3.26
CA LEU A 277 -12.01 -18.12 4.44
C LEU A 277 -13.45 -18.64 4.60
N GLN A 278 -13.60 -19.97 4.75
CA GLN A 278 -14.91 -20.64 4.70
C GLN A 278 -15.84 -20.29 5.85
N ALA A 279 -15.32 -19.83 6.96
CA ALA A 279 -16.12 -19.41 8.11
C ALA A 279 -16.57 -17.94 8.02
N LEU A 280 -16.16 -17.21 6.98
CA LEU A 280 -16.61 -15.85 6.67
C LEU A 280 -17.86 -15.92 5.78
N GLU A 281 -18.78 -14.96 5.92
CA GLU A 281 -19.97 -14.87 5.08
C GLU A 281 -19.63 -14.77 3.59
N ASP A 282 -20.41 -15.48 2.74
CA ASP A 282 -20.18 -15.54 1.29
C ASP A 282 -20.09 -14.17 0.64
N ARG A 283 -20.97 -13.25 1.02
CA ARG A 283 -21.01 -11.88 0.51
C ARG A 283 -19.71 -11.10 0.77
N LEU A 284 -19.02 -11.32 1.89
CA LEU A 284 -17.71 -10.72 2.16
C LEU A 284 -16.62 -11.37 1.31
N ARG A 285 -16.64 -12.69 1.15
CA ARG A 285 -15.68 -13.40 0.29
C ARG A 285 -15.77 -12.95 -1.16
N GLU A 286 -16.98 -12.75 -1.68
CA GLU A 286 -17.22 -12.19 -3.02
C GLU A 286 -16.63 -10.78 -3.15
N ARG A 287 -16.87 -9.90 -2.17
CA ARG A 287 -16.33 -8.54 -2.14
C ARG A 287 -14.79 -8.53 -2.11
N PHE A 288 -14.18 -9.41 -1.31
CA PHE A 288 -12.71 -9.52 -1.25
C PHE A 288 -12.11 -10.02 -2.56
N SER A 289 -12.83 -10.85 -3.28
CA SER A 289 -12.42 -11.41 -4.57
C SER A 289 -12.69 -10.48 -5.75
N ALA A 290 -13.50 -9.42 -5.58
CA ALA A 290 -13.88 -8.54 -6.68
C ALA A 290 -12.73 -7.66 -7.20
N GLY A 291 -11.71 -7.43 -6.35
CA GLY A 291 -10.52 -6.66 -6.72
C GLY A 291 -9.33 -7.55 -7.13
N LEU A 292 -8.12 -7.08 -6.83
CA LEU A 292 -6.92 -7.88 -7.06
C LEU A 292 -6.56 -8.69 -5.84
N VAL A 293 -6.47 -10.02 -6.00
CA VAL A 293 -5.93 -10.94 -4.99
C VAL A 293 -4.47 -11.23 -5.35
N ALA A 294 -3.54 -10.79 -4.51
CA ALA A 294 -2.11 -10.96 -4.67
C ALA A 294 -1.56 -11.90 -3.60
N ASP A 295 -1.02 -13.03 -4.03
CA ASP A 295 -0.47 -14.05 -3.14
C ASP A 295 1.04 -13.83 -2.91
N ILE A 296 1.48 -14.04 -1.67
CA ILE A 296 2.90 -14.03 -1.29
C ILE A 296 3.28 -15.44 -0.84
N GLN A 297 4.22 -16.04 -1.54
CA GLN A 297 4.76 -17.35 -1.22
C GLN A 297 6.01 -17.24 -0.32
N PRO A 298 6.40 -18.30 0.40
CA PRO A 298 7.67 -18.35 1.11
C PRO A 298 8.84 -18.04 0.17
N PRO A 299 9.85 -17.26 0.63
CA PRO A 299 10.95 -16.84 -0.22
C PRO A 299 11.90 -18.00 -0.56
N GLU A 300 12.36 -18.03 -1.80
CA GLU A 300 13.44 -18.90 -2.25
C GLU A 300 14.79 -18.53 -1.63
N LEU A 301 15.81 -19.40 -1.78
CA LEU A 301 17.12 -19.20 -1.14
C LEU A 301 17.77 -17.87 -1.52
N ALA A 302 17.72 -17.49 -2.79
CA ALA A 302 18.30 -16.22 -3.26
C ALA A 302 17.62 -15.01 -2.57
N THR A 303 16.31 -15.02 -2.47
CA THR A 303 15.54 -13.97 -1.77
C THR A 303 15.85 -13.97 -0.26
N ARG A 304 15.97 -15.16 0.38
CA ARG A 304 16.35 -15.25 1.81
C ARG A 304 17.75 -14.67 2.07
N LEU A 305 18.72 -14.95 1.23
CA LEU A 305 20.06 -14.36 1.31
C LEU A 305 19.99 -12.83 1.22
N ALA A 306 19.27 -12.32 0.23
CA ALA A 306 19.10 -10.86 0.05
C ALA A 306 18.42 -10.20 1.25
N ILE A 307 17.41 -10.85 1.86
CA ILE A 307 16.74 -10.36 3.07
C ILE A 307 17.73 -10.26 4.23
N LEU A 308 18.53 -11.30 4.47
CA LEU A 308 19.49 -11.33 5.57
C LEU A 308 20.60 -10.28 5.40
N HIS A 309 21.15 -10.15 4.19
CA HIS A 309 22.14 -9.11 3.88
C HIS A 309 21.58 -7.72 4.11
N LYS A 310 20.38 -7.44 3.59
CA LYS A 310 19.71 -6.15 3.76
C LYS A 310 19.45 -5.83 5.22
N ARG A 311 19.02 -6.83 5.99
CA ARG A 311 18.75 -6.69 7.42
C ARG A 311 20.07 -6.44 8.20
N ALA A 312 21.10 -7.22 7.96
CA ALA A 312 22.40 -7.03 8.59
C ALA A 312 22.99 -5.64 8.31
N HIS A 313 22.90 -5.19 7.05
CA HIS A 313 23.33 -3.84 6.66
C HIS A 313 22.51 -2.74 7.37
N HIS A 314 21.18 -2.88 7.41
CA HIS A 314 20.32 -1.92 8.08
C HIS A 314 20.60 -1.82 9.59
N ASP A 315 20.88 -2.96 10.24
CA ASP A 315 21.17 -3.00 11.67
C ASP A 315 22.65 -2.66 11.97
N GLY A 316 23.47 -2.37 10.94
CA GLY A 316 24.89 -2.00 11.07
C GLY A 316 25.79 -3.15 11.54
N VAL A 317 25.36 -4.40 11.37
CA VAL A 317 26.05 -5.60 11.81
C VAL A 317 26.88 -6.19 10.67
N ARG A 318 28.18 -6.43 10.93
CA ARG A 318 29.03 -7.18 10.01
C ARG A 318 28.85 -8.67 10.24
N VAL A 319 28.30 -9.36 9.25
CA VAL A 319 28.05 -10.79 9.28
C VAL A 319 28.84 -11.43 8.13
N ASP A 320 29.51 -12.53 8.39
CA ASP A 320 30.20 -13.30 7.35
C ASP A 320 29.17 -13.96 6.40
N ASP A 321 29.50 -14.02 5.10
CA ASP A 321 28.64 -14.61 4.08
C ASP A 321 28.32 -16.10 4.34
N GLU A 322 29.28 -16.85 4.95
CA GLU A 322 29.00 -18.22 5.38
C GLU A 322 27.95 -18.31 6.50
N ALA A 323 27.94 -17.35 7.45
CA ALA A 323 26.95 -17.30 8.49
C ALA A 323 25.56 -16.95 7.92
N ILE A 324 25.49 -15.97 7.01
CA ILE A 324 24.27 -15.61 6.26
C ILE A 324 23.73 -16.84 5.51
N ARG A 325 24.59 -17.54 4.79
CA ARG A 325 24.23 -18.74 4.03
C ARG A 325 23.71 -19.86 4.95
N ALA A 326 24.40 -20.13 6.07
CA ALA A 326 24.00 -21.15 7.02
C ALA A 326 22.60 -20.86 7.59
N ILE A 327 22.29 -19.59 7.89
CA ILE A 327 20.95 -19.19 8.35
C ILE A 327 19.91 -19.36 7.23
N ALA A 328 20.21 -18.87 6.01
CA ALA A 328 19.28 -18.93 4.89
C ALA A 328 18.93 -20.37 4.46
N GLU A 329 19.90 -21.30 4.50
CA GLU A 329 19.69 -22.71 4.18
C GLU A 329 18.88 -23.44 5.27
N ARG A 330 19.10 -23.08 6.55
CA ARG A 330 18.45 -23.74 7.68
C ARG A 330 17.01 -23.31 7.88
N ILE A 331 16.71 -22.02 7.70
CA ILE A 331 15.40 -21.42 7.94
C ILE A 331 14.74 -21.11 6.59
N ALA A 332 13.83 -21.97 6.18
CA ALA A 332 13.10 -21.87 4.91
C ALA A 332 11.63 -21.46 5.06
N ASP A 333 11.09 -21.52 6.27
CA ASP A 333 9.64 -21.44 6.51
C ASP A 333 9.05 -20.06 6.25
N ASN A 334 9.66 -19.02 6.82
CA ASN A 334 9.15 -17.66 6.71
C ASN A 334 10.20 -16.60 7.07
N VAL A 335 9.96 -15.35 6.66
CA VAL A 335 10.88 -14.22 6.87
C VAL A 335 11.03 -13.87 8.35
N ARG A 336 9.95 -13.96 9.14
CA ARG A 336 10.01 -13.66 10.59
C ARG A 336 10.96 -14.61 11.32
N SER A 337 10.90 -15.90 11.02
CA SER A 337 11.82 -16.89 11.59
C SER A 337 13.26 -16.67 11.11
N LEU A 338 13.42 -16.27 9.84
CA LEU A 338 14.71 -15.98 9.23
C LEU A 338 15.40 -14.79 9.93
N GLU A 339 14.70 -13.66 10.09
CA GLU A 339 15.19 -12.50 10.83
C GLU A 339 15.45 -12.81 12.31
N GLY A 340 14.55 -13.58 12.92
CA GLY A 340 14.71 -14.03 14.30
C GLY A 340 15.94 -14.89 14.51
N ALA A 341 16.31 -15.74 13.54
CA ALA A 341 17.54 -16.54 13.58
C ALA A 341 18.78 -15.64 13.48
N LEU A 342 18.78 -14.66 12.56
CA LEU A 342 19.89 -13.70 12.46
C LEU A 342 20.11 -12.95 13.78
N ILE A 343 19.05 -12.41 14.36
CA ILE A 343 19.11 -11.67 15.64
C ILE A 343 19.71 -12.56 16.75
N ARG A 344 19.33 -13.83 16.83
CA ARG A 344 19.85 -14.76 17.85
C ARG A 344 21.33 -15.08 17.65
N VAL A 345 21.76 -15.30 16.39
CA VAL A 345 23.17 -15.55 16.09
C VAL A 345 24.03 -14.32 16.41
N VAL A 346 23.56 -13.13 16.05
CA VAL A 346 24.20 -11.84 16.37
C VAL A 346 24.30 -11.64 17.90
N ALA A 347 23.23 -11.87 18.62
CA ALA A 347 23.19 -11.75 20.08
C ALA A 347 24.16 -12.72 20.74
N PHE A 348 24.22 -13.98 20.28
CA PHE A 348 25.14 -14.98 20.81
C PHE A 348 26.60 -14.61 20.56
N SER A 349 26.94 -14.15 19.35
CA SER A 349 28.27 -13.63 19.00
C SER A 349 28.68 -12.48 19.95
N SER A 350 27.78 -11.50 20.14
CA SER A 350 28.02 -10.34 21.00
C SER A 350 28.22 -10.72 22.48
N LEU A 351 27.44 -11.68 23.00
CA LEU A 351 27.52 -12.11 24.38
C LEU A 351 28.75 -12.97 24.67
N THR A 352 29.22 -13.76 23.71
CA THR A 352 30.36 -14.66 23.87
C THR A 352 31.69 -14.06 23.41
N GLY A 353 31.66 -12.90 22.74
CA GLY A 353 32.83 -12.27 22.12
C GLY A 353 33.44 -13.07 20.96
N ARG A 354 32.72 -14.07 20.44
CA ARG A 354 33.15 -14.92 19.33
C ARG A 354 32.85 -14.24 17.98
N PRO A 355 33.68 -14.45 16.95
CA PRO A 355 33.42 -13.93 15.60
C PRO A 355 32.12 -14.52 15.05
N LEU A 356 31.39 -13.69 14.29
CA LEU A 356 30.10 -14.04 13.69
C LEU A 356 30.34 -14.73 12.34
N ASP A 357 30.87 -15.96 12.41
CA ASP A 357 31.23 -16.81 11.27
C ASP A 357 30.22 -17.95 11.04
N GLY A 358 30.43 -18.71 9.97
CA GLY A 358 29.57 -19.85 9.63
C GLY A 358 29.58 -20.97 10.66
N ALA A 359 30.67 -21.14 11.44
CA ALA A 359 30.80 -22.17 12.47
C ALA A 359 29.90 -21.82 13.67
N LEU A 360 29.97 -20.56 14.16
CA LEU A 360 29.11 -20.06 15.21
C LEU A 360 27.64 -20.13 14.82
N ALA A 361 27.29 -19.69 13.58
CA ALA A 361 25.93 -19.73 13.08
C ALA A 361 25.37 -21.16 13.09
N ARG A 362 26.11 -22.15 12.60
CA ARG A 362 25.69 -23.56 12.63
C ARG A 362 25.47 -24.08 14.05
N GLU A 363 26.41 -23.80 14.98
CA GLU A 363 26.32 -24.20 16.39
C GLU A 363 25.04 -23.65 17.06
N VAL A 364 24.77 -22.35 16.89
CA VAL A 364 23.58 -21.69 17.45
C VAL A 364 22.30 -22.25 16.83
N LEU A 365 22.30 -22.46 15.51
CA LEU A 365 21.13 -22.99 14.81
C LEU A 365 20.86 -24.46 15.17
N ASP A 366 21.89 -25.30 15.35
CA ASP A 366 21.70 -26.69 15.78
C ASP A 366 21.13 -26.78 17.22
N THR A 367 21.49 -25.82 18.07
CA THR A 367 20.94 -25.73 19.42
C THR A 367 19.47 -25.26 19.43
N LEU A 368 19.15 -24.23 18.63
CA LEU A 368 17.83 -23.57 18.65
C LEU A 368 16.82 -24.23 17.71
N TYR A 369 17.28 -24.87 16.63
CA TYR A 369 16.48 -25.50 15.60
C TYR A 369 16.98 -26.93 15.30
N PRO A 370 16.82 -27.88 16.24
CA PRO A 370 17.31 -29.26 16.05
C PRO A 370 16.71 -29.89 14.79
N ARG A 371 17.55 -30.59 14.00
CA ARG A 371 17.11 -31.25 12.75
C ARG A 371 16.01 -32.28 12.95
N ASP A 372 15.95 -32.90 14.14
CA ASP A 372 14.97 -33.94 14.48
C ASP A 372 13.58 -33.41 14.85
N ALA A 373 13.44 -32.12 15.15
CA ALA A 373 12.13 -31.52 15.50
C ALA A 373 11.15 -31.53 14.29
N ALA A 374 11.65 -31.27 13.09
CA ALA A 374 10.83 -31.31 11.86
C ALA A 374 10.42 -32.76 11.48
N ALA A 375 11.27 -33.74 11.78
CA ALA A 375 10.97 -35.15 11.54
C ALA A 375 9.99 -35.71 12.59
N ARG A 376 10.01 -35.23 13.83
CA ARG A 376 9.05 -35.57 14.89
C ARG A 376 7.67 -34.95 14.63
N ALA A 377 7.60 -33.68 14.23
CA ALA A 377 6.32 -33.03 13.90
C ALA A 377 5.58 -33.74 12.75
N LYS A 378 6.33 -34.20 11.71
CA LYS A 378 5.72 -34.99 10.63
C LYS A 378 5.31 -36.43 11.06
N ARG A 379 5.92 -36.98 12.12
CA ARG A 379 5.55 -38.32 12.63
C ARG A 379 4.37 -38.29 13.59
N CYS A 380 4.21 -37.23 14.39
CA CYS A 380 3.06 -37.09 15.29
C CYS A 380 1.75 -36.89 14.53
N THR A 381 1.74 -36.19 13.40
CA THR A 381 0.53 -35.99 12.58
C THR A 381 0.06 -37.24 11.84
N ALA A 382 0.90 -38.27 11.65
CA ALA A 382 0.51 -39.53 10.96
C ALA A 382 0.05 -40.62 11.93
N SER A 383 0.47 -40.64 13.21
CA SER A 383 0.10 -41.67 14.18
C SER A 383 -1.11 -41.35 15.06
N GLU A 384 -1.47 -40.05 15.20
CA GLU A 384 -2.65 -39.63 15.98
C GLU A 384 -3.98 -39.68 15.20
N ILE A 385 -3.94 -39.97 13.89
CA ILE A 385 -5.15 -40.11 13.05
C ILE A 385 -5.62 -41.57 12.98
N GLN A 386 -4.88 -42.54 13.56
CA GLN A 386 -5.23 -43.96 13.56
C GLN A 386 -5.61 -44.54 14.93
N SER A 387 -5.74 -43.73 15.95
CA SER A 387 -6.34 -44.07 17.24
C SER A 387 -7.58 -43.20 17.50
#